data_67e9a293105ff1d81b30d3206866bff0
#
_entry.id   67e9a293105ff1d81b30d3206866bff0
#
_cell.length_a   1.000
_cell.length_b   1.000
_cell.length_c   1.000
_cell.angle_alpha   90.00
_cell.angle_beta   90.00
_cell.angle_gamma   90.00
#
_symmetry.space_group_name_H-M   'P 1'
#
loop_
_entity.id
_entity.type
_entity.pdbx_description
1 polymer ?
#
loop_
_entity_poly.entity_id
_entity_poly.type
_entity_poly.pdbx_seq_one_letter_code
_entity_poly.pdbx_strand_id
1 'polypeptide(L)'
;MLLIRLQKRPGIAVITPENVDDLWTIRRIVIPKDIISGHTKRVIKDKSEHARPGKGERIKVKLSIEVEKINLDHLLERIRISGKIVETSDESISKGAYHSFNLTIGNSIIIKKNYFEDFHINLIKNKIKSTDRCIIICIDRRQAGIGLITGTHLKLFSDIESGIAGKMYKSKTSYSNYFDEVLRDIINIHTKGIKIIVTGPSEIKKEFVNYCIGKAKNLAKYITIIEGVDLGGQDGIFMSLKSPNFKNFLQKTELTKAILFTEEAINRISRGDKKVCFTFNDTLRASKMSSINVVMISSKIFEGRNENDVIELLNNIEKFKGRTFLLDSSTEIGKQIDSLGGVLALLRYQMDWVD
;
A
#
# COMPACT_ATOMS: atom_id res chain seq x y z
N MET A 1 2.52 -5.56 8.16
CA MET A 1 1.85 -5.58 9.50
C MET A 1 2.59 -6.48 10.45
N LEU A 2 3.05 -5.95 11.57
CA LEU A 2 3.65 -6.72 12.64
C LEU A 2 2.52 -7.31 13.51
N LEU A 3 2.42 -8.63 13.56
CA LEU A 3 1.46 -9.34 14.38
C LEU A 3 2.15 -9.84 15.65
N ILE A 4 1.71 -9.33 16.82
CA ILE A 4 2.26 -9.70 18.11
C ILE A 4 1.43 -10.85 18.73
N ARG A 5 0.12 -10.75 18.65
CA ARG A 5 -0.81 -11.75 19.21
C ARG A 5 -2.06 -11.85 18.32
N LEU A 6 -2.55 -13.06 18.12
CA LEU A 6 -3.84 -13.33 17.47
C LEU A 6 -4.52 -14.50 18.14
N GLN A 7 -5.74 -14.27 18.60
CA GLN A 7 -6.62 -15.27 19.19
C GLN A 7 -7.99 -15.19 18.50
N LYS A 8 -8.51 -16.33 18.06
CA LYS A 8 -9.77 -16.36 17.29
C LYS A 8 -11.00 -16.18 18.18
N ARG A 9 -11.03 -16.83 19.36
CA ARG A 9 -12.12 -16.75 20.35
C ARG A 9 -11.53 -16.77 21.77
N PRO A 10 -11.82 -15.75 22.64
CA PRO A 10 -12.36 -14.45 22.24
C PRO A 10 -11.45 -13.77 21.22
N GLY A 11 -12.02 -12.98 20.33
CA GLY A 11 -11.27 -12.32 19.25
C GLY A 11 -10.33 -11.25 19.80
N ILE A 12 -9.03 -11.53 19.86
CA ILE A 12 -8.01 -10.56 20.28
C ILE A 12 -6.89 -10.54 19.24
N ALA A 13 -6.59 -9.36 18.72
CA ALA A 13 -5.43 -9.13 17.86
C ALA A 13 -4.62 -7.95 18.39
N VAL A 14 -3.29 -8.13 18.51
CA VAL A 14 -2.34 -7.06 18.81
C VAL A 14 -1.49 -6.87 17.57
N ILE A 15 -1.66 -5.73 16.92
CA ILE A 15 -1.10 -5.46 15.60
C ILE A 15 -0.49 -4.06 15.51
N THR A 16 0.55 -3.94 14.67
CA THR A 16 1.19 -2.69 14.32
C THR A 16 1.25 -2.59 12.80
N PRO A 17 0.62 -1.59 12.17
CA PRO A 17 0.74 -1.38 10.73
C PRO A 17 2.15 -0.94 10.37
N GLU A 18 2.71 -1.52 9.31
CA GLU A 18 4.06 -1.22 8.78
C GLU A 18 3.99 -0.46 7.44
N ASN A 19 2.81 -0.44 6.81
CA ASN A 19 2.57 0.23 5.53
C ASN A 19 1.09 0.61 5.40
N VAL A 20 0.75 1.28 4.29
CA VAL A 20 -0.62 1.74 3.99
C VAL A 20 -1.59 0.57 3.81
N ASP A 21 -1.16 -0.54 3.17
CA ASP A 21 -2.00 -1.74 2.99
C ASP A 21 -2.42 -2.35 4.32
N ASP A 22 -1.58 -2.24 5.35
CA ASP A 22 -1.91 -2.70 6.69
C ASP A 22 -2.98 -1.83 7.34
N LEU A 23 -2.97 -0.51 7.10
CA LEU A 23 -4.04 0.39 7.55
C LEU A 23 -5.36 -0.01 6.88
N TRP A 24 -5.36 -0.28 5.57
CA TRP A 24 -6.52 -0.80 4.87
C TRP A 24 -7.04 -2.10 5.47
N THR A 25 -6.14 -3.02 5.74
CA THR A 25 -6.49 -4.30 6.38
C THR A 25 -7.17 -4.07 7.72
N ILE A 26 -6.63 -3.17 8.56
CA ILE A 26 -7.22 -2.82 9.86
C ILE A 26 -8.59 -2.18 9.69
N ARG A 27 -8.76 -1.26 8.72
CA ARG A 27 -10.05 -0.63 8.43
C ARG A 27 -11.13 -1.64 8.03
N ARG A 28 -10.76 -2.70 7.30
CA ARG A 28 -11.67 -3.77 6.88
C ARG A 28 -12.07 -4.71 8.01
N ILE A 29 -11.20 -4.87 9.01
CA ILE A 29 -11.40 -5.80 10.12
C ILE A 29 -12.20 -5.16 11.25
N VAL A 30 -11.95 -3.87 11.53
CA VAL A 30 -12.60 -3.16 12.64
C VAL A 30 -14.00 -2.70 12.22
N ILE A 31 -14.99 -3.04 13.01
CA ILE A 31 -16.41 -2.67 12.82
C ILE A 31 -16.96 -1.96 14.06
N PRO A 32 -18.09 -1.23 13.94
CA PRO A 32 -18.77 -0.68 15.10
C PRO A 32 -19.07 -1.74 16.17
N LYS A 33 -18.98 -1.37 17.45
CA LYS A 33 -19.08 -2.21 18.67
C LYS A 33 -17.84 -3.07 18.99
N ASP A 34 -16.81 -3.08 18.14
CA ASP A 34 -15.52 -3.64 18.54
C ASP A 34 -14.87 -2.75 19.62
N ILE A 35 -13.97 -3.32 20.42
CA ILE A 35 -13.21 -2.55 21.40
C ILE A 35 -11.78 -2.38 20.90
N ILE A 36 -11.34 -1.12 20.81
CA ILE A 36 -9.97 -0.77 20.44
C ILE A 36 -9.25 -0.23 21.66
N SER A 37 -8.08 -0.80 21.95
CA SER A 37 -7.23 -0.35 23.05
C SER A 37 -5.87 0.09 22.53
N GLY A 38 -5.34 1.18 23.06
CA GLY A 38 -4.05 1.71 22.67
C GLY A 38 -3.55 2.81 23.58
N HIS A 39 -2.32 3.24 23.37
CA HIS A 39 -1.76 4.40 24.02
C HIS A 39 -2.10 5.67 23.23
N THR A 40 -2.52 6.71 23.93
CA THR A 40 -2.89 7.99 23.35
C THR A 40 -2.41 9.15 24.22
N LYS A 41 -2.39 10.35 23.66
CA LYS A 41 -2.18 11.60 24.42
C LYS A 41 -3.53 12.29 24.59
N ARG A 42 -3.90 12.58 25.82
CA ARG A 42 -5.14 13.31 26.12
C ARG A 42 -4.82 14.57 26.92
N VAL A 43 -5.55 15.64 26.63
CA VAL A 43 -5.51 16.87 27.41
C VAL A 43 -6.47 16.71 28.58
N ILE A 44 -5.99 16.77 29.79
CA ILE A 44 -6.81 16.85 31.00
C ILE A 44 -6.97 18.33 31.34
N LYS A 45 -8.23 18.79 31.45
CA LYS A 45 -8.52 20.10 31.98
C LYS A 45 -8.69 19.96 33.50
N ASP A 46 -7.90 20.72 34.23
CA ASP A 46 -8.09 20.82 35.69
C ASP A 46 -9.53 21.27 36.00
N LYS A 47 -10.21 20.53 36.82
CA LYS A 47 -11.59 20.83 37.28
C LYS A 47 -11.61 21.80 38.47
N SER A 48 -10.56 22.58 38.73
CA SER A 48 -10.57 23.56 39.78
C SER A 48 -11.51 24.73 39.40
N GLU A 49 -12.56 24.92 40.14
CA GLU A 49 -13.63 25.93 39.91
C GLU A 49 -13.16 27.38 39.89
N HIS A 50 -11.89 27.66 40.18
CA HIS A 50 -11.36 29.03 40.33
C HIS A 50 -10.05 29.29 39.54
N ALA A 51 -9.61 28.41 38.65
CA ALA A 51 -8.41 28.64 37.85
C ALA A 51 -8.77 29.19 36.44
N ARG A 52 -8.09 30.27 36.02
CA ARG A 52 -8.11 30.71 34.61
C ARG A 52 -7.83 29.52 33.73
N PRO A 53 -8.44 29.43 32.48
CA PRO A 53 -8.24 28.30 31.61
C PRO A 53 -6.76 28.19 31.23
N GLY A 54 -5.99 27.43 31.99
CA GLY A 54 -4.62 27.06 31.68
C GLY A 54 -4.58 26.06 30.50
N LYS A 55 -3.50 26.03 29.77
CA LYS A 55 -3.24 24.98 28.78
C LYS A 55 -3.24 23.64 29.52
N GLY A 56 -4.29 22.84 29.33
CA GLY A 56 -4.38 21.51 29.96
C GLY A 56 -3.16 20.65 29.65
N GLU A 57 -2.72 19.90 30.63
CA GLU A 57 -1.55 19.02 30.49
C GLU A 57 -1.88 17.82 29.57
N ARG A 58 -0.96 17.50 28.67
CA ARG A 58 -1.08 16.33 27.78
C ARG A 58 -0.44 15.12 28.42
N ILE A 59 -1.26 14.23 28.96
CA ILE A 59 -0.78 12.97 29.53
C ILE A 59 -0.84 11.82 28.52
N LYS A 60 0.11 10.90 28.64
CA LYS A 60 0.06 9.60 27.94
C LYS A 60 -0.79 8.65 28.76
N VAL A 61 -1.85 8.13 28.17
CA VAL A 61 -2.80 7.24 28.85
C VAL A 61 -3.12 6.06 27.94
N LYS A 62 -3.37 4.90 28.58
CA LYS A 62 -3.92 3.73 27.88
C LYS A 62 -5.43 3.77 27.99
N LEU A 63 -6.11 3.78 26.87
CA LEU A 63 -7.57 3.81 26.79
C LEU A 63 -8.08 2.62 25.98
N SER A 64 -9.30 2.18 26.31
CA SER A 64 -10.11 1.30 25.48
C SER A 64 -11.40 2.03 25.11
N ILE A 65 -11.74 2.05 23.83
CA ILE A 65 -12.99 2.62 23.33
C ILE A 65 -13.84 1.55 22.67
N GLU A 66 -15.15 1.64 22.83
CA GLU A 66 -16.11 0.94 21.99
C GLU A 66 -16.30 1.75 20.71
N VAL A 67 -16.03 1.12 19.58
CA VAL A 67 -16.00 1.78 18.27
C VAL A 67 -17.41 2.15 17.83
N GLU A 68 -17.61 3.42 17.48
CA GLU A 68 -18.83 3.91 16.84
C GLU A 68 -18.59 4.31 15.39
N LYS A 69 -17.45 4.94 15.10
CA LYS A 69 -17.13 5.46 13.77
C LYS A 69 -15.66 5.21 13.42
N ILE A 70 -15.45 4.83 12.17
CA ILE A 70 -14.11 4.56 11.63
C ILE A 70 -14.03 5.29 10.29
N ASN A 71 -13.00 6.10 10.11
CA ASN A 71 -12.73 6.79 8.85
C ASN A 71 -11.27 6.60 8.49
N LEU A 72 -11.00 6.29 7.24
CA LEU A 72 -9.67 6.27 6.68
C LEU A 72 -9.39 7.63 6.01
N ASP A 73 -8.34 8.29 6.46
CA ASP A 73 -7.84 9.53 5.85
C ASP A 73 -6.69 9.14 4.91
N HIS A 74 -6.98 9.11 3.61
CA HIS A 74 -6.04 8.68 2.58
C HIS A 74 -4.86 9.64 2.42
N LEU A 75 -5.12 10.95 2.55
CA LEU A 75 -4.09 11.97 2.37
C LEU A 75 -3.06 11.94 3.50
N LEU A 76 -3.51 11.62 4.72
CA LEU A 76 -2.64 11.59 5.90
C LEU A 76 -2.22 10.17 6.30
N GLU A 77 -2.52 9.16 5.46
CA GLU A 77 -2.18 7.75 5.70
C GLU A 77 -2.48 7.32 7.15
N ARG A 78 -3.69 7.62 7.63
CA ARG A 78 -4.12 7.30 8.99
C ARG A 78 -5.56 6.83 9.06
N ILE A 79 -5.87 6.03 10.07
CA ILE A 79 -7.24 5.65 10.43
C ILE A 79 -7.63 6.43 11.68
N ARG A 80 -8.76 7.12 11.61
CA ARG A 80 -9.40 7.70 12.78
C ARG A 80 -10.51 6.78 13.27
N ILE A 81 -10.34 6.25 14.49
CA ILE A 81 -11.29 5.37 15.15
C ILE A 81 -11.87 6.12 16.32
N SER A 82 -13.17 6.38 16.31
CA SER A 82 -13.87 7.18 17.33
C SER A 82 -14.92 6.35 18.05
N GLY A 83 -15.09 6.60 19.33
CA GLY A 83 -16.08 5.91 20.14
C GLY A 83 -16.06 6.32 21.60
N LYS A 84 -16.84 5.62 22.43
CA LYS A 84 -16.94 5.86 23.87
C LYS A 84 -15.90 5.10 24.66
N ILE A 85 -15.30 5.74 25.65
CA ILE A 85 -14.31 5.13 26.54
C ILE A 85 -15.02 4.11 27.44
N VAL A 86 -14.56 2.84 27.36
CA VAL A 86 -15.04 1.74 28.23
C VAL A 86 -14.06 1.41 29.32
N GLU A 87 -12.74 1.56 29.06
CA GLU A 87 -11.68 1.33 30.04
C GLU A 87 -10.63 2.43 29.95
N THR A 88 -10.07 2.82 31.08
CA THR A 88 -8.99 3.80 31.16
C THR A 88 -8.03 3.42 32.27
N SER A 89 -6.73 3.74 32.09
CA SER A 89 -5.73 3.59 33.15
C SER A 89 -5.62 4.80 34.07
N ASP A 90 -6.40 5.85 33.83
CA ASP A 90 -6.40 7.09 34.60
C ASP A 90 -7.82 7.41 35.10
N GLU A 91 -7.97 7.53 36.40
CA GLU A 91 -9.28 7.76 37.07
C GLU A 91 -9.85 9.15 36.80
N SER A 92 -9.02 10.12 36.37
CA SER A 92 -9.49 11.47 36.02
C SER A 92 -10.30 11.47 34.71
N ILE A 93 -10.26 10.39 33.93
CA ILE A 93 -10.95 10.25 32.66
C ILE A 93 -12.27 9.50 32.85
N SER A 94 -13.37 10.19 32.58
CA SER A 94 -14.71 9.61 32.75
C SER A 94 -14.97 8.51 31.69
N LYS A 95 -15.43 7.33 32.12
CA LYS A 95 -16.00 6.31 31.21
C LYS A 95 -17.23 6.90 30.52
N GLY A 96 -17.49 6.47 29.29
CA GLY A 96 -18.57 7.03 28.46
C GLY A 96 -18.19 8.32 27.70
N ALA A 97 -17.08 8.99 28.04
CA ALA A 97 -16.60 10.14 27.31
C ALA A 97 -16.10 9.73 25.91
N TYR A 98 -16.25 10.61 24.92
CA TYR A 98 -15.77 10.36 23.56
C TYR A 98 -14.26 10.48 23.46
N HIS A 99 -13.66 9.57 22.70
CA HIS A 99 -12.26 9.63 22.30
C HIS A 99 -12.06 9.15 20.88
N SER A 100 -11.02 9.64 20.23
CA SER A 100 -10.61 9.22 18.89
C SER A 100 -9.14 8.79 18.88
N PHE A 101 -8.88 7.57 18.45
CA PHE A 101 -7.53 7.12 18.11
C PHE A 101 -7.20 7.55 16.68
N ASN A 102 -6.03 8.12 16.49
CA ASN A 102 -5.42 8.30 15.16
C ASN A 102 -4.34 7.26 14.98
N LEU A 103 -4.68 6.17 14.29
CA LEU A 103 -3.75 5.09 14.01
C LEU A 103 -2.95 5.42 12.76
N THR A 104 -1.64 5.48 12.90
CA THR A 104 -0.67 5.67 11.82
C THR A 104 0.29 4.49 11.76
N ILE A 105 1.09 4.43 10.71
CA ILE A 105 2.15 3.43 10.54
C ILE A 105 3.08 3.48 11.78
N GLY A 106 3.43 2.31 12.31
CA GLY A 106 4.27 2.13 13.50
C GLY A 106 3.54 2.18 14.84
N ASN A 107 2.27 2.58 14.90
CA ASN A 107 1.50 2.63 16.14
C ASN A 107 0.76 1.32 16.39
N SER A 108 1.02 0.69 17.55
CA SER A 108 0.36 -0.56 17.92
C SER A 108 -1.03 -0.34 18.47
N ILE A 109 -1.96 -1.21 18.11
CA ILE A 109 -3.30 -1.28 18.69
C ILE A 109 -3.68 -2.70 19.08
N ILE A 110 -4.63 -2.79 20.00
CA ILE A 110 -5.28 -4.03 20.39
C ILE A 110 -6.73 -3.96 19.91
N ILE A 111 -7.12 -4.94 19.08
CA ILE A 111 -8.50 -5.11 18.63
C ILE A 111 -9.11 -6.24 19.44
N LYS A 112 -10.24 -5.98 20.11
CA LYS A 112 -11.03 -6.99 20.81
C LYS A 112 -12.42 -7.05 20.18
N LYS A 113 -12.88 -8.24 19.83
CA LYS A 113 -14.20 -8.52 19.27
C LYS A 113 -14.69 -9.90 19.72
N ASN A 114 -15.94 -10.22 19.47
CA ASN A 114 -16.49 -11.53 19.87
C ASN A 114 -15.69 -12.68 19.26
N TYR A 115 -15.39 -12.60 17.97
CA TYR A 115 -14.53 -13.55 17.25
C TYR A 115 -14.00 -12.96 15.96
N PHE A 116 -12.90 -13.51 15.46
CA PHE A 116 -12.41 -13.25 14.10
C PHE A 116 -12.92 -14.33 13.14
N GLU A 117 -13.53 -13.92 12.04
CA GLU A 117 -13.82 -14.81 10.93
C GLU A 117 -12.52 -15.29 10.27
N ASP A 118 -12.56 -16.42 9.55
CA ASP A 118 -11.37 -16.99 8.93
C ASP A 118 -10.72 -16.05 7.90
N PHE A 119 -11.54 -15.31 7.16
CA PHE A 119 -11.00 -14.31 6.22
C PHE A 119 -10.29 -13.16 6.94
N HIS A 120 -10.77 -12.68 8.10
CA HIS A 120 -10.06 -11.70 8.93
C HIS A 120 -8.69 -12.23 9.36
N ILE A 121 -8.64 -13.51 9.77
CA ILE A 121 -7.37 -14.15 10.18
C ILE A 121 -6.41 -14.23 9.00
N ASN A 122 -6.91 -14.56 7.81
CA ASN A 122 -6.11 -14.62 6.60
C ASN A 122 -5.57 -13.23 6.22
N LEU A 123 -6.39 -12.18 6.29
CA LEU A 123 -5.96 -10.81 6.06
C LEU A 123 -4.85 -10.38 7.02
N ILE A 124 -5.00 -10.69 8.32
CA ILE A 124 -4.00 -10.36 9.34
C ILE A 124 -2.69 -11.14 9.12
N LYS A 125 -2.78 -12.39 8.70
CA LYS A 125 -1.62 -13.27 8.47
C LYS A 125 -0.93 -13.04 7.13
N ASN A 126 -1.63 -12.50 6.14
CA ASN A 126 -1.06 -12.18 4.83
C ASN A 126 -0.03 -11.06 4.97
N LYS A 127 1.21 -11.45 5.29
CA LYS A 127 2.35 -10.54 5.25
C LYS A 127 2.75 -10.32 3.80
N ILE A 128 3.00 -9.07 3.43
CA ILE A 128 3.72 -8.78 2.19
C ILE A 128 5.05 -9.54 2.25
N LYS A 129 5.20 -10.51 1.38
CA LYS A 129 6.43 -11.31 1.31
C LYS A 129 7.58 -10.37 0.95
N SER A 130 8.78 -10.65 1.43
CA SER A 130 9.98 -9.89 1.03
C SER A 130 10.20 -9.91 -0.48
N THR A 131 9.67 -10.92 -1.17
CA THR A 131 9.66 -11.02 -2.64
C THR A 131 8.75 -10.00 -3.33
N ASP A 132 7.83 -9.39 -2.59
CA ASP A 132 6.91 -8.36 -3.09
C ASP A 132 7.45 -6.94 -2.89
N ARG A 133 8.71 -6.84 -2.42
CA ARG A 133 9.44 -5.58 -2.29
C ARG A 133 10.64 -5.58 -3.23
N CYS A 134 10.76 -4.54 -4.04
CA CYS A 134 11.98 -4.32 -4.82
C CYS A 134 12.19 -2.83 -5.07
N ILE A 135 13.46 -2.44 -5.18
CA ILE A 135 13.88 -1.12 -5.64
C ILE A 135 14.10 -1.24 -7.14
N ILE A 136 13.48 -0.36 -7.91
CA ILE A 136 13.73 -0.22 -9.34
C ILE A 136 14.48 1.07 -9.60
N ILE A 137 15.54 0.99 -10.39
CA ILE A 137 16.39 2.12 -10.78
C ILE A 137 16.41 2.15 -12.29
N CYS A 138 16.01 3.26 -12.86
CA CYS A 138 16.11 3.47 -14.29
C CYS A 138 17.07 4.61 -14.55
N ILE A 139 18.27 4.29 -15.09
CA ILE A 139 19.38 5.22 -15.18
C ILE A 139 19.84 5.40 -16.63
N ASP A 140 20.01 6.64 -17.06
CA ASP A 140 20.65 7.02 -18.32
C ASP A 140 21.75 8.08 -18.08
N ARG A 141 22.29 8.66 -19.15
CA ARG A 141 23.36 9.67 -19.05
C ARG A 141 22.90 11.02 -18.50
N ARG A 142 21.60 11.27 -18.43
CA ARG A 142 21.03 12.55 -18.02
C ARG A 142 20.42 12.48 -16.62
N GLN A 143 19.70 11.40 -16.34
CA GLN A 143 18.90 11.27 -15.14
C GLN A 143 18.77 9.83 -14.67
N ALA A 144 18.50 9.65 -13.38
CA ALA A 144 18.13 8.39 -12.75
C ALA A 144 16.84 8.54 -12.00
N GLY A 145 15.88 7.67 -12.27
CA GLY A 145 14.67 7.51 -11.47
C GLY A 145 14.84 6.35 -10.49
N ILE A 146 14.33 6.54 -9.28
CA ILE A 146 14.29 5.51 -8.24
C ILE A 146 12.84 5.28 -7.85
N GLY A 147 12.42 4.01 -7.81
CA GLY A 147 11.11 3.60 -7.34
C GLY A 147 11.21 2.46 -6.33
N LEU A 148 10.35 2.47 -5.32
CA LEU A 148 10.18 1.38 -4.36
C LEU A 148 8.82 0.73 -4.62
N ILE A 149 8.85 -0.51 -5.08
CA ILE A 149 7.65 -1.34 -5.23
C ILE A 149 7.43 -2.07 -3.90
N THR A 150 6.19 -1.99 -3.37
CA THR A 150 5.78 -2.70 -2.16
C THR A 150 4.37 -3.24 -2.39
N GLY A 151 4.23 -4.55 -2.56
CA GLY A 151 2.95 -5.16 -2.96
C GLY A 151 2.50 -4.64 -4.32
N THR A 152 1.37 -3.92 -4.35
CA THR A 152 0.82 -3.26 -5.55
C THR A 152 1.18 -1.78 -5.65
N HIS A 153 1.83 -1.21 -4.64
CA HIS A 153 2.19 0.21 -4.59
C HIS A 153 3.56 0.46 -5.18
N LEU A 154 3.68 1.55 -5.92
CA LEU A 154 4.91 2.09 -6.46
C LEU A 154 5.13 3.50 -5.88
N LYS A 155 6.10 3.63 -4.97
CA LYS A 155 6.54 4.94 -4.49
C LYS A 155 7.69 5.42 -5.38
N LEU A 156 7.49 6.52 -6.10
CA LEU A 156 8.54 7.18 -6.87
C LEU A 156 9.26 8.20 -5.99
N PHE A 157 10.56 8.32 -6.22
CA PHE A 157 11.40 9.37 -5.64
C PHE A 157 11.71 10.39 -6.74
N SER A 158 12.16 11.59 -6.35
CA SER A 158 12.56 12.61 -7.31
C SER A 158 13.67 12.10 -8.22
N ASP A 159 13.63 12.47 -9.49
CA ASP A 159 14.71 12.13 -10.42
C ASP A 159 16.00 12.83 -10.01
N ILE A 160 17.11 12.12 -10.16
CA ILE A 160 18.46 12.62 -9.91
C ILE A 160 19.07 12.98 -11.27
N GLU A 161 19.40 14.25 -11.45
CA GLU A 161 20.02 14.71 -12.69
C GLU A 161 21.55 14.54 -12.65
N SER A 162 22.14 14.11 -13.77
CA SER A 162 23.59 13.93 -13.86
C SER A 162 24.39 15.24 -13.86
N GLY A 163 23.73 16.36 -14.17
CA GLY A 163 24.36 17.67 -14.32
C GLY A 163 25.35 17.75 -15.50
N ILE A 164 25.45 16.71 -16.34
CA ILE A 164 26.40 16.64 -17.43
C ILE A 164 25.74 17.20 -18.71
N ALA A 165 26.13 18.40 -19.09
CA ALA A 165 25.68 19.05 -20.31
C ALA A 165 26.21 18.30 -21.56
N GLY A 166 25.32 18.16 -22.56
CA GLY A 166 25.57 17.35 -23.76
C GLY A 166 26.69 17.86 -24.67
N LYS A 167 27.35 16.88 -25.28
CA LYS A 167 28.03 16.80 -26.59
C LYS A 167 29.17 17.74 -26.97
N MET A 168 29.59 18.76 -26.24
CA MET A 168 30.57 19.69 -26.84
C MET A 168 32.03 19.58 -26.37
N TYR A 169 32.35 18.81 -25.36
CA TYR A 169 33.77 18.60 -24.97
C TYR A 169 34.04 17.14 -24.63
N LYS A 170 35.03 16.56 -25.32
CA LYS A 170 35.69 15.26 -24.99
C LYS A 170 36.56 15.40 -23.73
N SER A 171 36.03 15.87 -22.62
CA SER A 171 36.64 15.64 -21.33
C SER A 171 36.12 14.30 -20.83
N LYS A 172 36.96 13.49 -20.18
CA LYS A 172 36.57 12.27 -19.46
C LYS A 172 35.57 12.68 -18.38
N THR A 173 34.30 12.81 -18.73
CA THR A 173 33.25 13.22 -17.83
C THR A 173 33.03 12.09 -16.86
N SER A 174 33.45 12.25 -15.64
CA SER A 174 33.27 11.24 -14.60
C SER A 174 31.84 11.29 -14.12
N TYR A 175 31.10 10.21 -14.26
CA TYR A 175 29.79 10.02 -13.65
C TYR A 175 29.85 9.74 -12.15
N SER A 176 31.03 9.87 -11.51
CA SER A 176 31.24 9.47 -10.12
C SER A 176 30.28 10.16 -9.15
N ASN A 177 30.14 11.49 -9.22
CA ASN A 177 29.25 12.25 -8.32
C ASN A 177 27.79 11.85 -8.52
N TYR A 178 27.37 11.69 -9.79
CA TYR A 178 26.03 11.24 -10.14
C TYR A 178 25.73 9.83 -9.58
N PHE A 179 26.65 8.91 -9.79
CA PHE A 179 26.52 7.54 -9.26
C PHE A 179 26.59 7.51 -7.72
N ASP A 180 27.36 8.38 -7.08
CA ASP A 180 27.41 8.48 -5.63
C ASP A 180 26.07 8.96 -5.05
N GLU A 181 25.41 9.90 -5.72
CA GLU A 181 24.09 10.40 -5.30
C GLU A 181 23.03 9.30 -5.41
N VAL A 182 22.95 8.64 -6.56
CA VAL A 182 22.02 7.52 -6.78
C VAL A 182 22.29 6.39 -5.76
N LEU A 183 23.54 6.03 -5.55
CA LEU A 183 23.92 4.98 -4.59
C LEU A 183 23.55 5.35 -3.15
N ARG A 184 23.71 6.62 -2.76
CA ARG A 184 23.33 7.12 -1.43
C ARG A 184 21.84 6.93 -1.19
N ASP A 185 21.01 7.30 -2.15
CA ASP A 185 19.56 7.16 -2.04
C ASP A 185 19.14 5.70 -1.99
N ILE A 186 19.79 4.84 -2.78
CA ILE A 186 19.54 3.39 -2.70
C ILE A 186 19.87 2.85 -1.30
N ILE A 187 21.00 3.25 -0.72
CA ILE A 187 21.43 2.79 0.62
C ILE A 187 20.41 3.23 1.67
N ASN A 188 19.88 4.45 1.58
CA ASN A 188 18.88 4.98 2.50
C ASN A 188 17.55 4.23 2.44
N ILE A 189 17.15 3.73 1.26
CA ILE A 189 15.89 3.03 1.02
C ILE A 189 16.03 1.52 1.25
N HIS A 190 17.23 0.96 0.99
CA HIS A 190 17.45 -0.48 0.99
C HIS A 190 17.40 -1.06 2.40
N THR A 191 16.57 -2.10 2.57
CA THR A 191 16.60 -2.96 3.76
C THR A 191 16.97 -4.38 3.36
N LYS A 192 17.55 -5.13 4.31
CA LYS A 192 18.09 -6.48 4.06
C LYS A 192 17.04 -7.39 3.39
N GLY A 193 17.39 -7.96 2.24
CA GLY A 193 16.54 -8.90 1.49
C GLY A 193 15.73 -8.28 0.36
N ILE A 194 15.72 -6.95 0.21
CA ILE A 194 15.05 -6.27 -0.92
C ILE A 194 15.93 -6.38 -2.16
N LYS A 195 15.34 -6.83 -3.29
CA LYS A 195 16.01 -6.86 -4.58
C LYS A 195 16.15 -5.46 -5.16
N ILE A 196 17.25 -5.21 -5.86
CA ILE A 196 17.54 -3.98 -6.58
C ILE A 196 17.57 -4.31 -8.07
N ILE A 197 16.68 -3.70 -8.83
CA ILE A 197 16.59 -3.87 -10.27
C ILE A 197 17.15 -2.63 -10.93
N VAL A 198 18.12 -2.81 -11.81
CA VAL A 198 18.71 -1.73 -12.59
C VAL A 198 18.35 -1.91 -14.05
N THR A 199 17.79 -0.88 -14.66
CA THR A 199 17.36 -0.84 -16.05
C THR A 199 17.74 0.50 -16.68
N GLY A 200 17.51 0.67 -17.98
CA GLY A 200 17.92 1.84 -18.74
C GLY A 200 18.84 1.47 -19.92
N PRO A 201 19.41 2.44 -20.65
CA PRO A 201 20.34 2.21 -21.76
C PRO A 201 21.56 1.35 -21.37
N SER A 202 21.97 0.48 -22.29
CA SER A 202 22.89 -0.64 -22.00
C SER A 202 24.23 -0.27 -21.39
N GLU A 203 24.86 0.83 -21.80
CA GLU A 203 26.21 1.20 -21.33
C GLU A 203 26.17 1.74 -19.90
N ILE A 204 25.39 2.80 -19.67
CA ILE A 204 25.40 3.55 -18.42
C ILE A 204 24.94 2.70 -17.23
N LYS A 205 23.94 1.83 -17.42
CA LYS A 205 23.48 0.93 -16.36
C LYS A 205 24.55 -0.08 -15.93
N LYS A 206 25.35 -0.58 -16.88
CA LYS A 206 26.46 -1.50 -16.58
C LYS A 206 27.59 -0.79 -15.82
N GLU A 207 27.94 0.43 -16.26
CA GLU A 207 28.90 1.27 -15.56
C GLU A 207 28.43 1.55 -14.11
N PHE A 208 27.17 1.92 -13.94
CA PHE A 208 26.59 2.16 -12.62
C PHE A 208 26.62 0.91 -11.73
N VAL A 209 26.25 -0.26 -12.27
CA VAL A 209 26.28 -1.52 -11.49
C VAL A 209 27.72 -1.87 -11.11
N ASN A 210 28.70 -1.74 -12.01
CA ASN A 210 30.10 -1.94 -11.68
C ASN A 210 30.59 -0.98 -10.59
N TYR A 211 30.15 0.28 -10.65
CA TYR A 211 30.42 1.27 -9.62
C TYR A 211 29.85 0.86 -8.27
N CYS A 212 28.60 0.42 -8.24
CA CYS A 212 27.96 -0.09 -7.01
C CYS A 212 28.68 -1.31 -6.42
N ILE A 213 29.12 -2.25 -7.26
CA ILE A 213 29.88 -3.43 -6.83
C ILE A 213 31.23 -3.02 -6.20
N GLY A 214 31.88 -2.01 -6.76
CA GLY A 214 33.13 -1.48 -6.23
C GLY A 214 32.98 -0.78 -4.87
N LYS A 215 31.96 0.07 -4.74
CA LYS A 215 31.73 0.92 -3.55
C LYS A 215 30.93 0.24 -2.43
N ALA A 216 29.96 -0.61 -2.79
CA ALA A 216 29.01 -1.21 -1.87
C ALA A 216 28.85 -2.73 -2.11
N LYS A 217 29.90 -3.50 -1.84
CA LYS A 217 29.97 -4.97 -2.07
C LYS A 217 28.79 -5.74 -1.43
N ASN A 218 28.29 -5.27 -0.30
CA ASN A 218 27.15 -5.86 0.40
C ASN A 218 25.84 -5.76 -0.39
N LEU A 219 25.69 -4.80 -1.29
CA LEU A 219 24.51 -4.64 -2.16
C LEU A 219 24.58 -5.47 -3.44
N ALA A 220 25.78 -5.83 -3.88
CA ALA A 220 26.01 -6.53 -5.16
C ALA A 220 25.12 -7.77 -5.34
N LYS A 221 24.93 -8.55 -4.28
CA LYS A 221 24.11 -9.77 -4.29
C LYS A 221 22.61 -9.53 -4.47
N TYR A 222 22.14 -8.29 -4.29
CA TYR A 222 20.74 -7.93 -4.46
C TYR A 222 20.47 -7.26 -5.80
N ILE A 223 21.50 -6.87 -6.54
CA ILE A 223 21.41 -6.16 -7.82
C ILE A 223 21.18 -7.16 -8.96
N THR A 224 20.18 -6.84 -9.78
CA THR A 224 19.89 -7.55 -11.04
C THR A 224 19.67 -6.54 -12.14
N ILE A 225 20.29 -6.76 -13.31
CA ILE A 225 20.11 -5.93 -14.50
C ILE A 225 18.97 -6.51 -15.34
N ILE A 226 18.07 -5.63 -15.79
CA ILE A 226 17.02 -5.97 -16.75
C ILE A 226 17.25 -5.15 -18.02
N GLU A 227 17.22 -5.83 -19.17
CA GLU A 227 17.39 -5.23 -20.50
C GLU A 227 16.03 -4.85 -21.12
N GLY A 228 16.07 -3.99 -22.16
CA GLY A 228 14.91 -3.66 -22.99
C GLY A 228 14.19 -2.37 -22.61
N VAL A 229 14.91 -1.46 -21.93
CA VAL A 229 14.44 -0.08 -21.66
C VAL A 229 15.56 0.88 -22.04
N ASP A 230 15.22 1.86 -22.86
CA ASP A 230 16.20 2.82 -23.43
C ASP A 230 16.01 4.25 -22.89
N LEU A 231 15.22 4.42 -21.82
CA LEU A 231 15.00 5.68 -21.12
C LEU A 231 15.51 5.59 -19.69
N GLY A 232 15.91 6.73 -19.12
CA GLY A 232 16.16 6.91 -17.68
C GLY A 232 15.03 7.63 -16.99
N GLY A 233 15.18 7.89 -15.68
CA GLY A 233 14.21 8.64 -14.88
C GLY A 233 12.92 7.85 -14.60
N GLN A 234 11.91 8.58 -14.10
CA GLN A 234 10.60 8.00 -13.77
C GLN A 234 9.90 7.41 -15.00
N ASP A 235 10.01 8.06 -16.16
CA ASP A 235 9.43 7.55 -17.42
C ASP A 235 10.01 6.18 -17.79
N GLY A 236 11.31 6.00 -17.58
CA GLY A 236 11.96 4.71 -17.77
C GLY A 236 11.46 3.65 -16.79
N ILE A 237 11.12 4.02 -15.54
CA ILE A 237 10.48 3.10 -14.58
C ILE A 237 9.13 2.64 -15.12
N PHE A 238 8.27 3.55 -15.61
CA PHE A 238 6.97 3.20 -16.17
C PHE A 238 7.10 2.29 -17.41
N MET A 239 8.07 2.56 -18.28
CA MET A 239 8.37 1.68 -19.41
C MET A 239 8.85 0.30 -18.97
N SER A 240 9.68 0.25 -17.93
CA SER A 240 10.18 -1.01 -17.38
C SER A 240 9.03 -1.91 -16.88
N LEU A 241 8.04 -1.35 -16.19
CA LEU A 241 6.88 -2.10 -15.70
C LEU A 241 6.05 -2.76 -16.81
N LYS A 242 6.07 -2.17 -18.02
CA LYS A 242 5.38 -2.71 -19.21
C LYS A 242 6.21 -3.76 -19.94
N SER A 243 7.53 -3.75 -19.79
CA SER A 243 8.41 -4.61 -20.56
C SER A 243 8.22 -6.10 -20.24
N PRO A 244 8.23 -7.00 -21.23
CA PRO A 244 8.11 -8.44 -21.01
C PRO A 244 9.20 -8.99 -20.08
N ASN A 245 10.43 -8.48 -20.20
CA ASN A 245 11.56 -8.92 -19.40
C ASN A 245 11.34 -8.62 -17.91
N PHE A 246 10.79 -7.45 -17.59
CA PHE A 246 10.46 -7.06 -16.23
C PHE A 246 9.29 -7.88 -15.68
N LYS A 247 8.23 -8.07 -16.47
CA LYS A 247 7.09 -8.93 -16.12
C LYS A 247 7.55 -10.35 -15.81
N ASN A 248 8.43 -10.92 -16.61
CA ASN A 248 8.98 -12.27 -16.37
C ASN A 248 9.82 -12.34 -15.10
N PHE A 249 10.62 -11.32 -14.81
CA PHE A 249 11.43 -11.27 -13.61
C PHE A 249 10.59 -11.15 -12.33
N LEU A 250 9.52 -10.36 -12.38
CA LEU A 250 8.61 -10.10 -11.25
C LEU A 250 7.32 -10.95 -11.29
N GLN A 251 7.22 -12.02 -12.07
CA GLN A 251 6.01 -12.85 -12.22
C GLN A 251 5.33 -13.25 -10.90
N LYS A 252 6.10 -13.28 -9.81
CA LYS A 252 5.62 -13.65 -8.47
C LYS A 252 5.14 -12.47 -7.64
N THR A 253 5.32 -11.21 -8.07
CA THR A 253 4.88 -10.05 -7.30
C THR A 253 3.40 -9.75 -7.49
N GLU A 254 2.77 -9.17 -6.49
CA GLU A 254 1.36 -8.81 -6.54
C GLU A 254 1.09 -7.74 -7.62
N LEU A 255 2.00 -6.79 -7.81
CA LEU A 255 1.89 -5.77 -8.86
C LEU A 255 1.85 -6.40 -10.26
N THR A 256 2.76 -7.31 -10.57
CA THR A 256 2.78 -7.97 -11.89
C THR A 256 1.53 -8.81 -12.12
N LYS A 257 1.04 -9.51 -11.10
CA LYS A 257 -0.24 -10.23 -11.21
C LYS A 257 -1.40 -9.30 -11.49
N ALA A 258 -1.46 -8.15 -10.80
CA ALA A 258 -2.50 -7.15 -11.04
C ALA A 258 -2.44 -6.61 -12.49
N ILE A 259 -1.25 -6.35 -13.03
CA ILE A 259 -1.05 -5.95 -14.43
C ILE A 259 -1.63 -7.00 -15.38
N LEU A 260 -1.25 -8.27 -15.21
CA LEU A 260 -1.72 -9.36 -16.07
C LEU A 260 -3.23 -9.55 -16.00
N PHE A 261 -3.83 -9.48 -14.80
CA PHE A 261 -5.29 -9.59 -14.66
C PHE A 261 -6.03 -8.40 -15.26
N THR A 262 -5.45 -7.19 -15.20
CA THR A 262 -6.04 -6.01 -15.84
C THR A 262 -5.99 -6.14 -17.36
N GLU A 263 -4.86 -6.57 -17.93
CA GLU A 263 -4.74 -6.85 -19.37
C GLU A 263 -5.74 -7.92 -19.82
N GLU A 264 -5.88 -9.00 -19.04
CA GLU A 264 -6.87 -10.05 -19.31
C GLU A 264 -8.30 -9.50 -19.29
N ALA A 265 -8.65 -8.71 -18.29
CA ALA A 265 -9.99 -8.15 -18.16
C ALA A 265 -10.32 -7.20 -19.32
N ILE A 266 -9.39 -6.33 -19.73
CA ILE A 266 -9.57 -5.43 -20.88
C ILE A 266 -9.73 -6.23 -22.18
N ASN A 267 -8.95 -7.28 -22.38
CA ASN A 267 -9.08 -8.18 -23.53
C ASN A 267 -10.46 -8.87 -23.54
N ARG A 268 -11.00 -9.24 -22.39
CA ARG A 268 -12.35 -9.81 -22.27
C ARG A 268 -13.43 -8.79 -22.61
N ILE A 269 -13.30 -7.55 -22.12
CA ILE A 269 -14.21 -6.45 -22.46
C ILE A 269 -14.25 -6.24 -23.97
N SER A 270 -13.08 -6.15 -24.62
CA SER A 270 -12.99 -5.92 -26.06
C SER A 270 -13.61 -7.04 -26.92
N ARG A 271 -13.70 -8.27 -26.36
CA ARG A 271 -14.32 -9.43 -27.01
C ARG A 271 -15.82 -9.60 -26.63
N GLY A 272 -16.36 -8.72 -25.80
CA GLY A 272 -17.74 -8.86 -25.32
C GLY A 272 -17.96 -10.06 -24.38
N ASP A 273 -16.89 -10.54 -23.70
CA ASP A 273 -17.00 -11.67 -22.77
C ASP A 273 -17.78 -11.23 -21.52
N LYS A 274 -18.83 -11.97 -21.19
CA LYS A 274 -19.70 -11.71 -20.04
C LYS A 274 -19.10 -12.14 -18.68
N LYS A 275 -17.89 -12.67 -18.66
CA LYS A 275 -17.15 -13.03 -17.44
C LYS A 275 -16.26 -11.89 -16.93
N VAL A 276 -16.66 -10.65 -17.17
CA VAL A 276 -16.00 -9.45 -16.70
C VAL A 276 -17.03 -8.42 -16.30
N CYS A 277 -16.78 -7.66 -15.25
CA CYS A 277 -17.56 -6.47 -14.92
C CYS A 277 -16.64 -5.32 -14.51
N PHE A 278 -17.08 -4.09 -14.77
CA PHE A 278 -16.29 -2.86 -14.56
C PHE A 278 -17.12 -1.72 -13.94
N THR A 279 -18.42 -1.94 -13.66
CA THR A 279 -19.18 -1.00 -12.85
C THR A 279 -19.14 -1.41 -11.39
N PHE A 280 -19.19 -0.44 -10.49
CA PHE A 280 -19.18 -0.72 -9.06
C PHE A 280 -20.40 -1.53 -8.62
N ASN A 281 -21.59 -1.16 -9.11
CA ASN A 281 -22.84 -1.80 -8.73
C ASN A 281 -22.87 -3.27 -9.15
N ASP A 282 -22.45 -3.56 -10.39
CA ASP A 282 -22.38 -4.94 -10.89
C ASP A 282 -21.33 -5.74 -10.13
N THR A 283 -20.18 -5.13 -9.84
CA THR A 283 -19.14 -5.79 -9.06
C THR A 283 -19.61 -6.07 -7.63
N LEU A 284 -20.37 -5.17 -7.01
CA LEU A 284 -20.96 -5.39 -5.69
C LEU A 284 -21.99 -6.51 -5.71
N ARG A 285 -22.87 -6.55 -6.74
CA ARG A 285 -23.81 -7.68 -6.95
C ARG A 285 -23.07 -8.99 -7.15
N ALA A 286 -22.05 -9.01 -8.01
CA ALA A 286 -21.21 -10.17 -8.28
C ALA A 286 -20.51 -10.68 -7.02
N SER A 287 -20.08 -9.78 -6.13
CA SER A 287 -19.44 -10.14 -4.86
C SER A 287 -20.38 -10.89 -3.92
N LYS A 288 -21.65 -10.47 -3.87
CA LYS A 288 -22.69 -11.13 -3.06
C LYS A 288 -23.04 -12.54 -3.57
N MET A 289 -22.88 -12.77 -4.88
CA MET A 289 -23.12 -14.06 -5.53
C MET A 289 -21.87 -14.95 -5.61
N SER A 290 -20.79 -14.59 -4.95
CA SER A 290 -19.51 -15.36 -4.93
C SER A 290 -18.89 -15.58 -6.32
N SER A 291 -19.29 -14.78 -7.33
CA SER A 291 -18.86 -14.95 -8.72
C SER A 291 -17.49 -14.34 -9.01
N ILE A 292 -16.97 -13.47 -8.15
CA ILE A 292 -15.70 -12.80 -8.37
C ILE A 292 -14.53 -13.74 -8.12
N ASN A 293 -13.68 -13.89 -9.13
CA ASN A 293 -12.38 -14.56 -9.00
C ASN A 293 -11.28 -13.58 -8.57
N VAL A 294 -11.20 -12.47 -9.29
CA VAL A 294 -10.19 -11.41 -9.06
C VAL A 294 -10.85 -10.06 -9.26
N VAL A 295 -10.53 -9.10 -8.40
CA VAL A 295 -10.90 -7.70 -8.58
C VAL A 295 -9.67 -6.82 -8.46
N MET A 296 -9.55 -5.87 -9.37
CA MET A 296 -8.62 -4.75 -9.35
C MET A 296 -9.40 -3.48 -9.00
N ILE A 297 -8.96 -2.75 -8.01
CA ILE A 297 -9.62 -1.55 -7.50
C ILE A 297 -8.62 -0.42 -7.42
N SER A 298 -8.96 0.74 -7.96
CA SER A 298 -8.15 1.95 -7.78
C SER A 298 -8.39 2.57 -6.42
N SER A 299 -7.35 3.14 -5.82
CA SER A 299 -7.43 3.85 -4.54
C SER A 299 -8.42 5.03 -4.58
N LYS A 300 -8.65 5.65 -5.73
CA LYS A 300 -9.64 6.73 -5.90
C LYS A 300 -11.09 6.33 -5.70
N ILE A 301 -11.39 5.04 -5.72
CA ILE A 301 -12.78 4.57 -5.53
C ILE A 301 -13.38 5.06 -4.20
N PHE A 302 -12.52 5.38 -3.24
CA PHE A 302 -12.94 5.86 -1.93
C PHE A 302 -13.25 7.36 -1.90
N GLU A 303 -12.82 8.13 -2.88
CA GLU A 303 -13.04 9.59 -2.93
C GLU A 303 -14.46 9.97 -3.32
N GLY A 304 -15.17 9.11 -4.02
CA GLY A 304 -16.52 9.42 -4.56
C GLY A 304 -17.62 8.48 -4.11
N ARG A 305 -17.35 7.51 -3.22
CA ARG A 305 -18.30 6.47 -2.83
C ARG A 305 -18.39 6.31 -1.32
N ASN A 306 -19.49 5.69 -0.87
CA ASN A 306 -19.60 5.29 0.52
C ASN A 306 -18.53 4.26 0.86
N GLU A 307 -17.65 4.59 1.78
CA GLU A 307 -16.54 3.73 2.21
C GLU A 307 -17.04 2.35 2.70
N ASN A 308 -18.22 2.29 3.33
CA ASN A 308 -18.78 1.03 3.82
C ASN A 308 -19.14 0.07 2.67
N ASP A 309 -19.65 0.59 1.54
CA ASP A 309 -20.00 -0.24 0.38
C ASP A 309 -18.73 -0.83 -0.27
N VAL A 310 -17.65 -0.05 -0.30
CA VAL A 310 -16.35 -0.54 -0.78
C VAL A 310 -15.80 -1.62 0.13
N ILE A 311 -15.91 -1.44 1.45
CA ILE A 311 -15.47 -2.44 2.44
C ILE A 311 -16.33 -3.70 2.35
N GLU A 312 -17.65 -3.56 2.17
CA GLU A 312 -18.56 -4.70 1.95
C GLU A 312 -18.12 -5.51 0.72
N LEU A 313 -17.87 -4.82 -0.40
CA LEU A 313 -17.35 -5.43 -1.62
C LEU A 313 -16.09 -6.24 -1.35
N LEU A 314 -15.08 -5.60 -0.74
CA LEU A 314 -13.79 -6.22 -0.45
C LEU A 314 -13.92 -7.44 0.48
N ASN A 315 -14.74 -7.32 1.52
CA ASN A 315 -14.93 -8.39 2.48
C ASN A 315 -15.70 -9.59 1.90
N ASN A 316 -16.69 -9.34 1.06
CA ASN A 316 -17.40 -10.42 0.33
C ASN A 316 -16.45 -11.19 -0.57
N ILE A 317 -15.59 -10.49 -1.32
CA ILE A 317 -14.63 -11.13 -2.22
C ILE A 317 -13.69 -12.05 -1.45
N GLU A 318 -13.11 -11.57 -0.36
CA GLU A 318 -12.20 -12.36 0.47
C GLU A 318 -12.92 -13.55 1.16
N LYS A 319 -14.14 -13.32 1.67
CA LYS A 319 -14.97 -14.35 2.28
C LYS A 319 -15.21 -15.52 1.34
N PHE A 320 -15.43 -15.23 0.07
CA PHE A 320 -15.64 -16.21 -0.98
C PHE A 320 -14.35 -16.61 -1.73
N LYS A 321 -13.17 -16.36 -1.14
CA LYS A 321 -11.85 -16.75 -1.66
C LYS A 321 -11.53 -16.15 -3.04
N GLY A 322 -12.06 -14.97 -3.36
CA GLY A 322 -11.63 -14.15 -4.46
C GLY A 322 -10.34 -13.39 -4.07
N ARG A 323 -9.63 -12.86 -5.05
CA ARG A 323 -8.44 -12.04 -4.84
C ARG A 323 -8.75 -10.57 -5.06
N THR A 324 -8.18 -9.73 -4.21
CA THR A 324 -8.32 -8.27 -4.31
C THR A 324 -6.96 -7.63 -4.51
N PHE A 325 -6.84 -6.76 -5.52
CA PHE A 325 -5.69 -5.91 -5.75
C PHE A 325 -6.12 -4.46 -5.62
N LEU A 326 -5.59 -3.76 -4.62
CA LEU A 326 -5.76 -2.32 -4.47
C LEU A 326 -4.57 -1.65 -5.17
N LEU A 327 -4.87 -0.82 -6.17
CA LEU A 327 -3.88 -0.19 -7.03
C LEU A 327 -3.82 1.31 -6.77
N ASP A 328 -2.61 1.82 -6.71
CA ASP A 328 -2.39 3.25 -6.55
C ASP A 328 -2.82 4.00 -7.81
N SER A 329 -3.73 4.97 -7.64
CA SER A 329 -4.25 5.80 -8.74
C SER A 329 -3.19 6.70 -9.39
N SER A 330 -2.03 6.89 -8.76
CA SER A 330 -0.91 7.60 -9.37
C SER A 330 -0.21 6.77 -10.45
N THR A 331 -0.33 5.43 -10.38
CA THR A 331 0.25 4.52 -11.37
C THR A 331 -0.58 4.49 -12.65
N GLU A 332 0.06 4.15 -13.76
CA GLU A 332 -0.64 4.05 -15.06
C GLU A 332 -1.78 3.03 -15.02
N ILE A 333 -1.55 1.88 -14.39
CA ILE A 333 -2.58 0.85 -14.26
C ILE A 333 -3.74 1.30 -13.35
N GLY A 334 -3.45 2.04 -12.27
CA GLY A 334 -4.46 2.66 -11.44
C GLY A 334 -5.29 3.67 -12.22
N LYS A 335 -4.65 4.54 -13.02
CA LYS A 335 -5.34 5.49 -13.91
C LYS A 335 -6.22 4.80 -14.95
N GLN A 336 -5.76 3.67 -15.50
CA GLN A 336 -6.52 2.87 -16.46
C GLN A 336 -7.79 2.29 -15.82
N ILE A 337 -7.70 1.79 -14.59
CA ILE A 337 -8.87 1.31 -13.85
C ILE A 337 -9.79 2.46 -13.46
N ASP A 338 -9.25 3.63 -13.09
CA ASP A 338 -10.04 4.83 -12.82
C ASP A 338 -10.88 5.25 -14.03
N SER A 339 -10.30 5.20 -15.23
CA SER A 339 -11.02 5.53 -16.48
C SER A 339 -12.18 4.56 -16.79
N LEU A 340 -12.13 3.35 -16.23
CA LEU A 340 -13.20 2.34 -16.34
C LEU A 340 -14.21 2.39 -15.19
N GLY A 341 -14.12 3.38 -14.29
CA GLY A 341 -15.04 3.54 -13.16
C GLY A 341 -14.47 3.11 -11.80
N GLY A 342 -13.17 2.88 -11.71
CA GLY A 342 -12.43 2.62 -10.46
C GLY A 342 -12.44 1.17 -9.99
N VAL A 343 -13.12 0.27 -10.71
CA VAL A 343 -13.18 -1.16 -10.39
C VAL A 343 -13.23 -2.00 -11.66
N LEU A 344 -12.52 -3.12 -11.64
CA LEU A 344 -12.48 -4.06 -12.75
C LEU A 344 -12.38 -5.48 -12.20
N ALA A 345 -13.34 -6.36 -12.53
CA ALA A 345 -13.41 -7.70 -11.97
C ALA A 345 -13.49 -8.80 -13.03
N LEU A 346 -12.74 -9.86 -12.81
CA LEU A 346 -12.82 -11.13 -13.55
C LEU A 346 -13.73 -12.11 -12.78
N LEU A 347 -14.72 -12.65 -13.46
CA LEU A 347 -15.71 -13.55 -12.89
C LEU A 347 -15.34 -15.02 -13.13
N ARG A 348 -15.75 -15.90 -12.20
CA ARG A 348 -15.63 -17.36 -12.30
C ARG A 348 -16.59 -17.94 -13.33
N TYR A 349 -17.80 -17.36 -13.41
CA TYR A 349 -18.85 -17.73 -14.33
C TYR A 349 -19.57 -16.50 -14.85
N GLN A 350 -20.26 -16.66 -15.97
CA GLN A 350 -21.05 -15.61 -16.57
C GLN A 350 -22.22 -15.26 -15.65
N MET A 351 -22.50 -13.97 -15.53
CA MET A 351 -23.69 -13.47 -14.86
C MET A 351 -24.67 -12.87 -15.87
N ASP A 352 -25.93 -13.21 -15.70
CA ASP A 352 -27.00 -12.53 -16.43
C ASP A 352 -27.36 -11.27 -15.65
N TRP A 353 -26.97 -10.13 -16.22
CA TRP A 353 -27.32 -8.84 -15.70
C TRP A 353 -28.79 -8.57 -16.07
N VAL A 354 -29.70 -8.84 -15.13
CA VAL A 354 -31.08 -8.40 -15.26
C VAL A 354 -31.09 -6.92 -14.91
N ASP A 355 -31.52 -6.09 -15.87
CA ASP A 355 -31.69 -4.64 -15.77
C ASP A 355 -32.63 -4.22 -14.63
#